data_5d8667c1115e583fdc0c86b0aa3a02f9
#
_entry.id   5d8667c1115e583fdc0c86b0aa3a02f9
#
_cell.length_a   1.000
_cell.length_b   1.000
_cell.length_c   1.000
_cell.angle_alpha   90.00
_cell.angle_beta   90.00
_cell.angle_gamma   90.00
#
_symmetry.space_group_name_H-M   'P 1'
#
loop_
_entity.id
_entity.type
_entity.pdbx_description
1 polymer ?
#
loop_
_entity_poly.entity_id
_entity_poly.type
_entity_poly.pdbx_seq_one_letter_code
_entity_poly.pdbx_strand_id
1 'polypeptide(L)'
;MSEHQAGTSEGVTAPEVQDDSLQGTAPAPGAASEVQSKAGKCSRCGHHAVRPTAQPGRVCRYRNTALTLPADLLVPTCRRCKHLFLSFDSSPELADALEATYRAELIQRAGAEITRLGRRLSQRKLEVAIDLSQGYLSRLCAGVGVPSATLVSLLALLSAEPARLDELANYWALPRAPEPRARRRRQGP
;
A
#
# COMPACT_ATOMS: atom_id res chain seq x y z
N MET A 1 32.39 -24.84 54.86
CA MET A 1 33.58 -25.49 54.35
C MET A 1 33.65 -25.27 52.89
N SER A 2 34.49 -24.33 52.55
CA SER A 2 35.53 -24.36 51.50
C SER A 2 35.01 -24.13 50.11
N GLU A 3 35.48 -23.28 49.31
CA GLU A 3 36.60 -22.35 49.05
C GLU A 3 36.38 -21.86 47.63
N HIS A 4 36.37 -20.62 47.46
CA HIS A 4 37.26 -19.77 46.66
C HIS A 4 37.93 -20.41 45.46
N GLN A 5 37.66 -19.90 44.27
CA GLN A 5 38.72 -19.60 43.29
C GLN A 5 38.36 -18.42 42.40
N ALA A 6 39.19 -17.40 42.48
CA ALA A 6 39.29 -16.25 41.62
C ALA A 6 39.98 -16.65 40.31
N GLY A 7 39.51 -16.19 39.20
CA GLY A 7 40.09 -16.36 37.84
C GLY A 7 40.17 -15.02 37.13
N THR A 8 41.31 -14.42 37.21
CA THR A 8 42.08 -13.48 36.39
C THR A 8 41.40 -12.87 35.15
N SER A 9 41.37 -11.55 35.20
CA SER A 9 41.21 -10.63 34.09
C SER A 9 42.38 -10.71 33.11
N GLU A 10 42.09 -10.99 31.84
CA GLU A 10 43.00 -10.68 30.72
C GLU A 10 42.41 -9.56 29.90
N GLY A 11 43.16 -8.46 29.86
CA GLY A 11 42.88 -7.28 29.11
C GLY A 11 42.99 -7.54 27.60
N VAL A 12 41.91 -7.27 26.90
CA VAL A 12 41.93 -7.14 25.44
C VAL A 12 42.07 -5.66 25.09
N THR A 13 43.27 -5.36 24.62
CA THR A 13 43.69 -4.08 24.07
C THR A 13 42.79 -3.74 22.84
N ALA A 14 42.12 -2.61 22.87
CA ALA A 14 41.40 -2.08 21.71
C ALA A 14 42.39 -1.61 20.63
N PRO A 15 42.14 -1.88 19.36
CA PRO A 15 42.91 -1.27 18.29
C PRO A 15 42.49 0.19 18.11
N GLU A 16 43.49 1.03 18.13
CA GLU A 16 43.47 2.46 17.79
C GLU A 16 42.95 2.65 16.36
N VAL A 17 41.76 3.22 16.22
CA VAL A 17 41.21 3.63 14.91
C VAL A 17 41.81 4.98 14.54
N GLN A 18 42.69 4.97 13.57
CA GLN A 18 43.24 6.15 12.94
C GLN A 18 42.11 6.97 12.28
N ASP A 19 41.98 8.18 12.73
CA ASP A 19 41.12 9.24 12.17
C ASP A 19 41.68 9.65 10.80
N ASP A 20 41.14 9.10 9.74
CA ASP A 20 41.42 9.49 8.38
C ASP A 20 40.38 10.53 7.97
N SER A 21 40.76 11.79 8.18
CA SER A 21 39.99 12.97 7.84
C SER A 21 39.85 13.08 6.31
N LEU A 22 38.90 12.34 5.72
CA LEU A 22 38.45 12.58 4.36
C LEU A 22 37.45 13.74 4.38
N GLN A 23 37.95 14.92 4.09
CA GLN A 23 37.17 16.10 3.67
C GLN A 23 36.38 15.74 2.39
N GLY A 24 35.22 15.13 2.59
CA GLY A 24 34.21 14.93 1.54
C GLY A 24 33.55 16.27 1.25
N THR A 25 34.01 16.93 0.20
CA THR A 25 33.36 18.07 -0.46
C THR A 25 31.89 17.71 -0.69
N ALA A 26 30.97 18.42 -0.02
CA ALA A 26 29.55 18.33 -0.23
C ALA A 26 29.27 18.59 -1.72
N PRO A 27 28.54 17.73 -2.44
CA PRO A 27 28.10 18.05 -3.79
C PRO A 27 27.17 19.26 -3.70
N ALA A 28 27.53 20.32 -4.42
CA ALA A 28 26.67 21.48 -4.63
C ALA A 28 25.29 21.01 -5.10
N PRO A 29 24.19 21.69 -4.72
CA PRO A 29 22.86 21.34 -5.21
C PRO A 29 22.89 21.49 -6.72
N GLY A 30 22.96 20.32 -7.41
CA GLY A 30 22.96 20.24 -8.84
C GLY A 30 21.74 20.97 -9.38
N ALA A 31 21.99 21.96 -10.22
CA ALA A 31 21.01 22.64 -11.02
C ALA A 31 20.07 21.61 -11.63
N ALA A 32 18.81 21.61 -11.19
CA ALA A 32 17.75 20.86 -11.84
C ALA A 32 17.75 21.30 -13.30
N SER A 33 18.24 20.44 -14.18
CA SER A 33 18.21 20.63 -15.62
C SER A 33 16.73 20.84 -15.98
N GLU A 34 16.32 22.09 -16.17
CA GLU A 34 15.01 22.45 -16.71
C GLU A 34 14.94 21.88 -18.14
N VAL A 35 14.53 20.64 -18.23
CA VAL A 35 14.05 20.12 -19.51
C VAL A 35 12.84 20.97 -19.85
N GLN A 36 13.06 21.98 -20.69
CA GLN A 36 12.01 22.82 -21.26
C GLN A 36 11.16 21.98 -22.21
N SER A 37 10.37 21.06 -21.67
CA SER A 37 9.36 20.33 -22.41
C SER A 37 8.31 21.33 -22.90
N LYS A 38 8.11 21.43 -24.22
CA LYS A 38 7.06 22.26 -24.83
C LYS A 38 5.75 21.99 -24.10
N ALA A 39 5.06 23.05 -23.66
CA ALA A 39 3.79 22.92 -22.95
C ALA A 39 2.78 22.17 -23.81
N GLY A 40 2.26 21.04 -23.32
CA GLY A 40 1.22 20.27 -24.00
C GLY A 40 -0.13 20.99 -24.03
N LYS A 41 -0.95 20.68 -25.04
CA LYS A 41 -2.32 21.18 -25.14
C LYS A 41 -3.21 20.45 -24.12
N CYS A 42 -3.95 21.18 -23.33
CA CYS A 42 -4.90 20.62 -22.37
C CYS A 42 -6.17 20.16 -23.08
N SER A 43 -6.53 18.89 -22.96
CA SER A 43 -7.77 18.33 -23.54
C SER A 43 -9.04 18.92 -22.90
N ARG A 44 -8.95 19.39 -21.63
CA ARG A 44 -10.10 19.93 -20.91
C ARG A 44 -10.40 21.40 -21.24
N CYS A 45 -9.38 22.26 -21.38
CA CYS A 45 -9.58 23.70 -21.59
C CYS A 45 -8.95 24.24 -22.88
N GLY A 46 -8.33 23.41 -23.71
CA GLY A 46 -7.74 23.77 -25.00
C GLY A 46 -6.42 24.54 -24.96
N HIS A 47 -5.97 25.01 -23.80
CA HIS A 47 -4.77 25.83 -23.69
C HIS A 47 -3.48 25.00 -23.66
N HIS A 48 -2.42 25.57 -24.25
CA HIS A 48 -1.07 25.01 -24.19
C HIS A 48 -0.42 25.35 -22.85
N ALA A 49 -0.89 24.69 -21.77
CA ALA A 49 -0.49 25.01 -20.40
C ALA A 49 -0.19 23.74 -19.55
N VAL A 50 -0.10 22.57 -20.19
CA VAL A 50 0.22 21.32 -19.49
C VAL A 50 1.73 21.21 -19.30
N ARG A 51 2.16 21.07 -18.05
CA ARG A 51 3.56 20.86 -17.68
C ARG A 51 3.66 19.85 -16.54
N PRO A 52 4.75 19.09 -16.43
CA PRO A 52 5.05 18.32 -15.23
C PRO A 52 5.17 19.26 -14.02
N THR A 53 4.47 18.97 -12.96
CA THR A 53 4.53 19.77 -11.71
C THR A 53 4.53 18.82 -10.52
N ALA A 54 5.33 19.11 -9.52
CA ALA A 54 5.28 18.51 -8.20
C ALA A 54 4.49 19.43 -7.27
N GLN A 55 3.65 18.86 -6.43
CA GLN A 55 2.85 19.64 -5.48
C GLN A 55 2.39 18.72 -4.32
N PRO A 56 2.63 19.10 -3.05
CA PRO A 56 2.18 18.34 -1.90
C PRO A 56 0.66 18.33 -1.79
N GLY A 57 0.12 17.26 -1.19
CA GLY A 57 -1.32 17.12 -0.89
C GLY A 57 -2.22 16.92 -2.11
N ARG A 58 -1.66 16.63 -3.28
CA ARG A 58 -2.46 16.29 -4.45
C ARG A 58 -3.16 14.95 -4.27
N VAL A 59 -4.45 14.93 -4.53
CA VAL A 59 -5.25 13.71 -4.52
C VAL A 59 -5.66 13.36 -5.94
N CYS A 60 -5.49 12.12 -6.31
CA CYS A 60 -6.02 11.57 -7.56
C CYS A 60 -6.88 10.33 -7.29
N ARG A 61 -7.69 9.93 -8.27
CA ARG A 61 -8.44 8.68 -8.23
C ARG A 61 -7.73 7.63 -9.06
N TYR A 62 -7.34 6.54 -8.43
CA TYR A 62 -6.69 5.40 -9.07
C TYR A 62 -7.38 4.11 -8.63
N ARG A 63 -7.81 3.25 -9.57
CA ARG A 63 -8.53 2.00 -9.28
C ARG A 63 -9.62 2.16 -8.21
N ASN A 64 -10.48 3.17 -8.33
CA ASN A 64 -11.53 3.51 -7.36
C ASN A 64 -11.06 3.98 -5.97
N THR A 65 -9.76 4.12 -5.75
CA THR A 65 -9.18 4.61 -4.49
C THR A 65 -8.72 6.06 -4.66
N ALA A 66 -9.05 6.92 -3.70
CA ALA A 66 -8.45 8.24 -3.60
C ALA A 66 -7.05 8.10 -3.03
N LEU A 67 -6.03 8.48 -3.80
CA LEU A 67 -4.63 8.42 -3.40
C LEU A 67 -4.07 9.83 -3.22
N THR A 68 -3.37 10.05 -2.12
CA THR A 68 -2.53 11.23 -1.94
C THR A 68 -1.17 10.96 -2.59
N LEU A 69 -0.84 11.76 -3.61
CA LEU A 69 0.40 11.58 -4.36
C LEU A 69 1.60 12.09 -3.57
N PRO A 70 2.78 11.46 -3.73
CA PRO A 70 4.03 12.00 -3.20
C PRO A 70 4.24 13.46 -3.63
N ALA A 71 4.81 14.25 -2.73
CA ALA A 71 4.96 15.69 -2.95
C ALA A 71 5.91 16.03 -4.09
N ASP A 72 6.90 15.19 -4.32
CA ASP A 72 7.95 15.27 -5.32
C ASP A 72 7.57 14.67 -6.67
N LEU A 73 6.47 13.90 -6.73
CA LEU A 73 6.04 13.24 -7.95
C LEU A 73 5.64 14.25 -9.02
N LEU A 74 6.34 14.20 -10.15
CA LEU A 74 6.05 15.04 -11.31
C LEU A 74 4.84 14.50 -12.07
N VAL A 75 3.73 15.22 -12.01
CA VAL A 75 2.50 14.86 -12.74
C VAL A 75 2.17 15.94 -13.75
N PRO A 76 1.96 15.58 -15.03
CA PRO A 76 1.50 16.52 -16.04
C PRO A 76 0.21 17.21 -15.60
N THR A 77 0.25 18.52 -15.41
CA THR A 77 -0.85 19.31 -14.86
C THR A 77 -1.08 20.57 -15.69
N CYS A 78 -2.30 20.87 -16.01
CA CYS A 78 -2.64 22.11 -16.68
C CYS A 78 -2.56 23.30 -15.70
N ARG A 79 -1.68 24.25 -15.95
CA ARG A 79 -1.53 25.42 -15.07
C ARG A 79 -2.80 26.30 -15.01
N ARG A 80 -3.64 26.26 -16.05
CA ARG A 80 -4.86 27.08 -16.13
C ARG A 80 -6.05 26.46 -15.40
N CYS A 81 -6.42 25.21 -15.73
CA CYS A 81 -7.60 24.56 -15.15
C CYS A 81 -7.28 23.50 -14.10
N LYS A 82 -6.00 23.34 -13.74
CA LYS A 82 -5.50 22.40 -12.72
C LYS A 82 -5.81 20.92 -12.99
N HIS A 83 -6.25 20.59 -14.20
CA HIS A 83 -6.52 19.22 -14.59
C HIS A 83 -5.24 18.39 -14.58
N LEU A 84 -5.28 17.23 -13.93
CA LEU A 84 -4.20 16.24 -13.88
C LEU A 84 -4.33 15.27 -15.05
N PHE A 85 -3.21 14.98 -15.70
CA PHE A 85 -3.14 14.00 -16.79
C PHE A 85 -2.40 12.77 -16.26
N LEU A 86 -3.15 11.70 -16.00
CA LEU A 86 -2.64 10.41 -15.55
C LEU A 86 -2.64 9.44 -16.75
N SER A 87 -1.75 9.68 -17.70
CA SER A 87 -1.56 8.77 -18.84
C SER A 87 -0.44 7.78 -18.51
N PHE A 88 -0.79 6.52 -18.38
CA PHE A 88 0.14 5.44 -18.01
C PHE A 88 1.03 5.04 -19.19
N ASP A 89 0.54 5.19 -20.41
CA ASP A 89 1.26 4.81 -21.62
C ASP A 89 2.43 5.76 -21.94
N SER A 90 2.38 6.98 -21.38
CA SER A 90 3.35 8.03 -21.70
C SER A 90 4.42 8.25 -20.60
N SER A 91 4.30 7.63 -19.43
CA SER A 91 5.27 7.74 -18.33
C SER A 91 5.24 6.51 -17.44
N PRO A 92 6.11 5.53 -17.69
CA PRO A 92 6.25 4.34 -16.85
C PRO A 92 6.59 4.71 -15.40
N GLU A 93 7.41 5.74 -15.16
CA GLU A 93 7.78 6.18 -13.81
C GLU A 93 6.54 6.67 -13.04
N LEU A 94 5.62 7.36 -13.71
CA LEU A 94 4.36 7.79 -13.11
C LEU A 94 3.46 6.58 -12.79
N ALA A 95 3.41 5.61 -13.68
CA ALA A 95 2.64 4.38 -13.47
C ALA A 95 3.17 3.59 -12.25
N ASP A 96 4.49 3.43 -12.17
CA ASP A 96 5.15 2.73 -11.07
C ASP A 96 4.95 3.46 -9.73
N ALA A 97 5.08 4.79 -9.71
CA ALA A 97 4.86 5.60 -8.52
C ALA A 97 3.40 5.52 -8.03
N LEU A 98 2.43 5.52 -8.95
CA LEU A 98 1.01 5.35 -8.61
C LEU A 98 0.71 3.96 -8.08
N GLU A 99 1.27 2.92 -8.70
CA GLU A 99 1.11 1.54 -8.23
C GLU A 99 1.75 1.35 -6.85
N ALA A 100 2.94 1.89 -6.62
CA ALA A 100 3.60 1.86 -5.31
C ALA A 100 2.77 2.59 -4.24
N THR A 101 2.26 3.78 -4.55
CA THR A 101 1.38 4.55 -3.66
C THR A 101 0.08 3.79 -3.35
N TYR A 102 -0.50 3.14 -4.36
CA TYR A 102 -1.71 2.33 -4.18
C TYR A 102 -1.47 1.12 -3.28
N ARG A 103 -0.35 0.41 -3.46
CA ARG A 103 0.03 -0.72 -2.60
C ARG A 103 0.24 -0.29 -1.15
N ALA A 104 0.93 0.83 -0.94
CA ALA A 104 1.13 1.40 0.39
C ALA A 104 -0.21 1.75 1.06
N GLU A 105 -1.15 2.33 0.33
CA GLU A 105 -2.49 2.66 0.82
C GLU A 105 -3.29 1.40 1.21
N LEU A 106 -3.22 0.33 0.40
CA LEU A 106 -3.87 -0.95 0.74
C LEU A 106 -3.32 -1.55 2.03
N ILE A 107 -1.99 -1.54 2.20
CA ILE A 107 -1.33 -2.05 3.42
C ILE A 107 -1.76 -1.23 4.63
N GLN A 108 -1.74 0.09 4.53
CA GLN A 108 -2.12 1.00 5.61
C GLN A 108 -3.58 0.78 6.02
N ARG A 109 -4.51 0.72 5.06
CA ARG A 109 -5.94 0.47 5.34
C ARG A 109 -6.15 -0.90 5.96
N ALA A 110 -5.55 -1.95 5.41
CA ALA A 110 -5.67 -3.29 5.97
C ALA A 110 -5.19 -3.32 7.43
N GLY A 111 -4.02 -2.75 7.73
CA GLY A 111 -3.48 -2.68 9.08
C GLY A 111 -4.39 -1.94 10.06
N ALA A 112 -4.99 -0.83 9.63
CA ALA A 112 -5.95 -0.07 10.43
C ALA A 112 -7.20 -0.90 10.75
N GLU A 113 -7.77 -1.60 9.76
CA GLU A 113 -8.96 -2.42 9.98
C GLU A 113 -8.67 -3.68 10.80
N ILE A 114 -7.53 -4.35 10.58
CA ILE A 114 -7.10 -5.48 11.41
C ILE A 114 -6.92 -5.05 12.87
N THR A 115 -6.32 -3.90 13.12
CA THR A 115 -6.15 -3.34 14.47
C THR A 115 -7.50 -3.05 15.12
N ARG A 116 -8.45 -2.49 14.39
CA ARG A 116 -9.81 -2.18 14.86
C ARG A 116 -10.57 -3.45 15.22
N LEU A 117 -10.55 -4.46 14.35
CA LEU A 117 -11.17 -5.77 14.59
C LEU A 117 -10.48 -6.53 15.72
N GLY A 118 -9.16 -6.41 15.86
CA GLY A 118 -8.36 -7.04 16.91
C GLY A 118 -8.74 -6.63 18.35
N ARG A 119 -9.46 -5.53 18.51
CA ARG A 119 -10.02 -5.13 19.81
C ARG A 119 -11.21 -6.01 20.26
N ARG A 120 -11.81 -6.76 19.35
CA ARG A 120 -13.02 -7.57 19.59
C ARG A 120 -12.77 -9.07 19.47
N LEU A 121 -11.83 -9.47 18.58
CA LEU A 121 -11.52 -10.87 18.36
C LEU A 121 -10.03 -11.05 18.00
N SER A 122 -9.50 -12.24 18.29
CA SER A 122 -8.11 -12.54 17.93
C SER A 122 -7.92 -12.64 16.41
N GLN A 123 -6.72 -12.32 15.92
CA GLN A 123 -6.38 -12.45 14.49
C GLN A 123 -6.69 -13.86 13.96
N ARG A 124 -6.38 -14.91 14.75
CA ARG A 124 -6.67 -16.29 14.36
C ARG A 124 -8.18 -16.55 14.15
N LYS A 125 -9.03 -16.01 15.02
CA LYS A 125 -10.50 -16.13 14.85
C LYS A 125 -10.96 -15.40 13.60
N LEU A 126 -10.39 -14.24 13.32
CA LEU A 126 -10.67 -13.48 12.10
C LEU A 126 -10.23 -14.24 10.85
N GLU A 127 -9.00 -14.80 10.85
CA GLU A 127 -8.48 -15.61 9.75
C GLU A 127 -9.41 -16.79 9.43
N VAL A 128 -9.85 -17.52 10.45
CA VAL A 128 -10.79 -18.63 10.28
C VAL A 128 -12.14 -18.16 9.74
N ALA A 129 -12.70 -17.06 10.25
CA ALA A 129 -14.02 -16.56 9.84
C ALA A 129 -14.07 -16.12 8.38
N ILE A 130 -12.94 -15.66 7.81
CA ILE A 130 -12.86 -15.19 6.42
C ILE A 130 -12.04 -16.10 5.52
N ASP A 131 -11.79 -17.33 5.97
CA ASP A 131 -11.07 -18.39 5.23
C ASP A 131 -9.67 -17.97 4.75
N LEU A 132 -8.90 -17.37 5.64
CA LEU A 132 -7.50 -17.04 5.41
C LEU A 132 -6.57 -18.07 6.05
N SER A 133 -5.41 -18.26 5.42
CA SER A 133 -4.35 -19.12 5.98
C SER A 133 -3.85 -18.54 7.31
N GLN A 134 -3.50 -19.44 8.24
CA GLN A 134 -2.96 -19.06 9.54
C GLN A 134 -1.74 -18.13 9.41
N GLY A 135 -1.74 -17.05 10.19
CA GLY A 135 -0.66 -16.05 10.22
C GLY A 135 -0.64 -15.12 9.01
N TYR A 136 -1.64 -15.17 8.12
CA TYR A 136 -1.72 -14.27 6.98
C TYR A 136 -1.85 -12.80 7.43
N LEU A 137 -2.77 -12.52 8.36
CA LEU A 137 -2.98 -11.17 8.87
C LEU A 137 -1.76 -10.64 9.65
N SER A 138 -1.08 -11.50 10.40
CA SER A 138 0.18 -11.16 11.06
C SER A 138 1.25 -10.73 10.07
N ARG A 139 1.42 -11.46 8.97
CA ARG A 139 2.37 -11.11 7.91
C ARG A 139 2.02 -9.78 7.25
N LEU A 140 0.73 -9.53 6.99
CA LEU A 140 0.30 -8.24 6.46
C LEU A 140 0.62 -7.09 7.41
N CYS A 141 0.37 -7.26 8.72
CA CYS A 141 0.73 -6.25 9.72
C CYS A 141 2.24 -6.03 9.83
N ALA A 142 3.04 -7.05 9.57
CA ALA A 142 4.50 -6.97 9.49
C ALA A 142 5.01 -6.39 8.14
N GLY A 143 4.13 -5.98 7.24
CA GLY A 143 4.48 -5.45 5.92
C GLY A 143 4.91 -6.52 4.91
N VAL A 144 4.66 -7.80 5.21
CA VAL A 144 4.97 -8.90 4.29
C VAL A 144 3.78 -9.17 3.38
N GLY A 145 3.92 -8.76 2.12
CA GLY A 145 2.88 -8.91 1.10
C GLY A 145 1.97 -7.69 0.98
N VAL A 146 1.16 -7.70 -0.06
CA VAL A 146 0.18 -6.65 -0.35
C VAL A 146 -1.22 -7.27 -0.35
N PRO A 147 -2.15 -6.76 0.47
CA PRO A 147 -3.51 -7.27 0.47
C PRO A 147 -4.24 -6.90 -0.82
N SER A 148 -5.19 -7.73 -1.26
CA SER A 148 -6.08 -7.34 -2.34
C SER A 148 -7.04 -6.23 -1.89
N ALA A 149 -7.48 -5.39 -2.83
CA ALA A 149 -8.50 -4.38 -2.56
C ALA A 149 -9.81 -5.01 -2.03
N THR A 150 -10.15 -6.21 -2.50
CA THR A 150 -11.31 -6.98 -2.03
C THR A 150 -11.19 -7.33 -0.56
N LEU A 151 -10.01 -7.82 -0.14
CA LEU A 151 -9.78 -8.12 1.28
C LEU A 151 -9.87 -6.86 2.14
N VAL A 152 -9.26 -5.76 1.71
CA VAL A 152 -9.35 -4.47 2.43
C VAL A 152 -10.80 -4.02 2.57
N SER A 153 -11.60 -4.14 1.50
CA SER A 153 -13.03 -3.79 1.51
C SER A 153 -13.82 -4.70 2.47
N LEU A 154 -13.55 -6.00 2.46
CA LEU A 154 -14.17 -6.95 3.38
C LEU A 154 -13.84 -6.62 4.83
N LEU A 155 -12.56 -6.38 5.15
CA LEU A 155 -12.14 -5.99 6.50
C LEU A 155 -12.82 -4.68 6.95
N ALA A 156 -12.95 -3.70 6.06
CA ALA A 156 -13.63 -2.45 6.36
C ALA A 156 -15.13 -2.66 6.67
N LEU A 157 -15.82 -3.49 5.88
CA LEU A 157 -17.24 -3.83 6.14
C LEU A 157 -17.41 -4.56 7.48
N LEU A 158 -16.57 -5.56 7.76
CA LEU A 158 -16.60 -6.31 9.01
C LEU A 158 -16.25 -5.43 10.22
N SER A 159 -15.36 -4.46 10.03
CA SER A 159 -14.97 -3.50 11.06
C SER A 159 -16.10 -2.52 11.39
N ALA A 160 -16.89 -2.11 10.39
CA ALA A 160 -18.04 -1.25 10.56
C ALA A 160 -19.19 -1.99 11.25
N GLU A 161 -19.40 -3.27 10.94
CA GLU A 161 -20.50 -4.09 11.44
C GLU A 161 -20.01 -5.50 11.82
N PRO A 162 -19.40 -5.67 13.00
CA PRO A 162 -18.79 -6.94 13.41
C PRO A 162 -19.75 -8.13 13.55
N ALA A 163 -21.05 -7.89 13.72
CA ALA A 163 -22.06 -8.94 13.75
C ALA A 163 -22.12 -9.76 12.46
N ARG A 164 -21.68 -9.19 11.34
CA ARG A 164 -21.56 -9.89 10.05
C ARG A 164 -20.52 -11.00 10.04
N LEU A 165 -19.64 -11.08 11.02
CA LEU A 165 -18.71 -12.22 11.16
C LEU A 165 -19.48 -13.51 11.46
N ASP A 166 -20.53 -13.44 12.30
CA ASP A 166 -21.35 -14.60 12.59
C ASP A 166 -22.20 -15.00 11.37
N GLU A 167 -22.71 -14.02 10.63
CA GLU A 167 -23.42 -14.27 9.36
C GLU A 167 -22.51 -14.97 8.34
N LEU A 168 -21.27 -14.52 8.22
CA LEU A 168 -20.28 -15.10 7.31
C LEU A 168 -19.92 -16.54 7.72
N ALA A 169 -19.68 -16.77 9.01
CA ALA A 169 -19.41 -18.10 9.55
C ALA A 169 -20.59 -19.06 9.28
N ASN A 170 -21.82 -18.60 9.51
CA ASN A 170 -23.03 -19.37 9.24
C ASN A 170 -23.19 -19.66 7.73
N TYR A 171 -22.90 -18.70 6.88
CA TYR A 171 -22.95 -18.90 5.42
C TYR A 171 -22.06 -20.05 4.95
N TRP A 172 -20.82 -20.13 5.48
CA TRP A 172 -19.89 -21.21 5.13
C TRP A 172 -20.24 -22.54 5.79
N ALA A 173 -20.90 -22.53 6.94
CA ALA A 173 -21.31 -23.74 7.64
C ALA A 173 -22.54 -24.42 6.98
N LEU A 174 -23.33 -23.69 6.20
CA LEU A 174 -24.50 -24.24 5.53
C LEU A 174 -24.11 -24.98 4.25
N PRO A 175 -24.59 -26.24 4.07
CA PRO A 175 -24.44 -26.93 2.80
C PRO A 175 -25.12 -26.13 1.68
N ARG A 176 -24.43 -25.94 0.56
CA ARG A 176 -24.99 -25.25 -0.59
C ARG A 176 -26.24 -26.01 -1.08
N ALA A 177 -27.38 -25.35 -1.06
CA ALA A 177 -28.61 -25.93 -1.62
C ALA A 177 -28.36 -26.30 -3.09
N PRO A 178 -28.78 -27.50 -3.54
CA PRO A 178 -28.63 -27.85 -4.95
C PRO A 178 -29.39 -26.84 -5.81
N GLU A 179 -28.70 -26.27 -6.78
CA GLU A 179 -29.31 -25.31 -7.71
C GLU A 179 -30.53 -26.00 -8.39
N PRO A 180 -31.68 -25.32 -8.45
CA PRO A 180 -32.81 -25.82 -9.18
C PRO A 180 -32.36 -26.03 -10.63
N ARG A 181 -32.34 -27.31 -11.06
CA ARG A 181 -32.01 -27.68 -12.45
C ARG A 181 -32.84 -26.81 -13.36
N ALA A 182 -32.17 -25.91 -14.14
CA ALA A 182 -32.81 -25.10 -15.15
C ALA A 182 -33.69 -26.03 -16.00
N ARG A 183 -35.01 -25.85 -15.94
CA ARG A 183 -35.97 -26.62 -16.76
C ARG A 183 -35.53 -26.37 -18.21
N ARG A 184 -34.91 -27.37 -18.82
CA ARG A 184 -34.71 -27.41 -20.27
C ARG A 184 -36.07 -27.13 -20.88
N ARG A 185 -36.27 -25.94 -21.40
CA ARG A 185 -37.41 -25.66 -22.30
C ARG A 185 -37.28 -26.68 -23.40
N ARG A 186 -38.19 -27.70 -23.38
CA ARG A 186 -38.40 -28.53 -24.53
C ARG A 186 -38.86 -27.57 -25.63
N GLN A 187 -37.96 -27.30 -26.56
CA GLN A 187 -38.38 -26.79 -27.85
C GLN A 187 -39.15 -27.93 -28.48
N GLY A 188 -40.48 -27.77 -28.53
CA GLY A 188 -41.35 -28.66 -29.28
C GLY A 188 -41.12 -28.46 -30.78
N PRO A 189 -41.49 -29.44 -31.58
CA PRO A 189 -41.29 -29.44 -33.03
C PRO A 189 -42.01 -28.33 -33.75
#